data_32e8ecdb91f47e537cb2371d3450c742
#
_entry.id   32e8ecdb91f47e537cb2371d3450c742
#
_cell.length_a   1.000
_cell.length_b   1.000
_cell.length_c   1.000
_cell.angle_alpha   90.00
_cell.angle_beta   90.00
_cell.angle_gamma   90.00
#
_symmetry.space_group_name_H-M   'P 1'
#
loop_
_entity.id
_entity.type
_entity.pdbx_description
1 polymer ?
#
loop_
_entity_poly.entity_id
_entity_poly.type
_entity_poly.pdbx_seq_one_letter_code
_entity_poly.pdbx_strand_id
1 'polypeptide(L)'
;MTARRASETAKSKRVFGQRQAPTKMFRVGLYARVSTHDQQTLSLQMRTMREYADRRGWTIAAQIKEVGSGAATRELRESLLAAARRREIDVVLVWRLDRWGRSLVDLVVTLKELAELGVSFVSLTEALDLTTPTGRAMAGLLSVFADNAECAIMQSHGAELAMADMSGT
;
A
#
# COMPACT_ATOMS: atom_id res chain seq x y z
N MET A 1 44.67 -63.23 -0.42
CA MET A 1 43.29 -63.25 0.14
C MET A 1 42.86 -61.84 0.37
N THR A 2 41.96 -61.40 -0.45
CA THR A 2 41.67 -59.98 -0.75
C THR A 2 40.29 -59.68 -0.16
N ALA A 3 40.18 -58.81 0.82
CA ALA A 3 38.91 -58.34 1.35
C ALA A 3 38.58 -56.96 0.74
N ARG A 4 37.59 -56.95 -0.10
CA ARG A 4 36.96 -55.77 -0.70
C ARG A 4 36.14 -55.06 0.34
N ARG A 5 36.51 -53.84 0.73
CA ARG A 5 35.67 -52.91 1.47
C ARG A 5 34.75 -52.18 0.52
N ALA A 6 33.49 -52.45 0.59
CA ALA A 6 32.44 -51.66 -0.08
C ALA A 6 32.28 -50.32 0.62
N SER A 7 32.47 -49.25 -0.13
CA SER A 7 32.17 -47.91 0.33
C SER A 7 30.67 -47.65 0.14
N GLU A 8 30.00 -47.61 1.26
CA GLU A 8 28.57 -47.25 1.37
C GLU A 8 28.45 -45.73 1.35
N THR A 9 28.17 -45.20 0.16
CA THR A 9 27.84 -43.79 0.00
C THR A 9 26.46 -43.52 0.59
N ALA A 10 26.44 -42.89 1.76
CA ALA A 10 25.23 -42.37 2.38
C ALA A 10 24.57 -41.37 1.46
N LYS A 11 23.49 -41.76 0.79
CA LYS A 11 22.55 -40.85 0.12
C LYS A 11 21.87 -40.00 1.21
N SER A 12 22.33 -38.76 1.36
CA SER A 12 21.63 -37.74 2.10
C SER A 12 20.22 -37.57 1.50
N LYS A 13 19.21 -38.07 2.21
CA LYS A 13 17.81 -37.80 1.91
C LYS A 13 17.59 -36.28 2.07
N ARG A 14 17.44 -35.56 0.98
CA ARG A 14 16.86 -34.22 0.99
C ARG A 14 15.39 -34.34 1.38
N VAL A 15 15.12 -34.21 2.66
CA VAL A 15 13.80 -34.06 3.22
C VAL A 15 13.45 -32.58 3.09
N PHE A 16 12.31 -32.28 2.47
CA PHE A 16 11.78 -30.97 2.13
C PHE A 16 12.39 -30.28 0.90
N GLY A 17 11.92 -30.72 -0.25
CA GLY A 17 11.84 -29.85 -1.43
C GLY A 17 10.77 -28.80 -1.24
N GLN A 18 11.09 -27.70 -0.53
CA GLN A 18 10.30 -26.49 -0.65
C GLN A 18 10.48 -26.00 -2.09
N ARG A 19 9.50 -26.30 -2.95
CA ARG A 19 9.30 -25.49 -4.15
C ARG A 19 9.00 -24.08 -3.65
N GLN A 20 10.01 -23.20 -3.66
CA GLN A 20 9.75 -21.78 -3.55
C GLN A 20 8.77 -21.45 -4.66
N ALA A 21 7.53 -21.11 -4.27
CA ALA A 21 6.59 -20.54 -5.22
C ALA A 21 7.31 -19.34 -5.90
N PRO A 22 7.16 -19.14 -7.21
CA PRO A 22 7.80 -18.02 -7.89
C PRO A 22 7.45 -16.77 -7.12
N THR A 23 8.46 -16.08 -6.61
CA THR A 23 8.27 -14.84 -5.84
C THR A 23 7.63 -13.86 -6.81
N LYS A 24 6.34 -13.57 -6.62
CA LYS A 24 5.62 -12.63 -7.48
C LYS A 24 6.39 -11.31 -7.42
N MET A 25 6.98 -10.92 -8.53
CA MET A 25 7.62 -9.60 -8.64
C MET A 25 6.52 -8.55 -8.60
N PHE A 26 6.42 -7.85 -7.47
CA PHE A 26 5.46 -6.77 -7.34
C PHE A 26 5.90 -5.55 -8.13
N ARG A 27 4.95 -4.95 -8.85
CA ARG A 27 5.11 -3.65 -9.48
C ARG A 27 4.68 -2.59 -8.49
N VAL A 28 5.59 -1.70 -8.11
CA VAL A 28 5.34 -0.71 -7.06
C VAL A 28 5.17 0.69 -7.65
N GLY A 29 4.16 1.40 -7.20
CA GLY A 29 4.00 2.83 -7.38
C GLY A 29 4.52 3.59 -6.16
N LEU A 30 5.50 4.46 -6.34
CA LEU A 30 6.08 5.29 -5.29
C LEU A 30 5.35 6.63 -5.23
N TYR A 31 4.99 7.07 -4.01
CA TYR A 31 4.39 8.38 -3.81
C TYR A 31 5.05 9.12 -2.64
N ALA A 32 5.58 10.29 -2.92
CA ALA A 32 6.09 11.21 -1.91
C ALA A 32 5.52 12.61 -2.11
N ARG A 33 5.07 13.20 -1.01
CA ARG A 33 4.57 14.58 -0.96
C ARG A 33 5.28 15.36 0.13
N VAL A 34 5.74 16.55 -0.22
CA VAL A 34 6.37 17.48 0.71
C VAL A 34 5.73 18.87 0.61
N SER A 35 5.86 19.66 1.67
CA SER A 35 5.53 21.08 1.60
C SER A 35 6.56 21.83 0.76
N THR A 36 6.23 23.05 0.33
CA THR A 36 7.18 23.91 -0.39
C THR A 36 8.44 24.21 0.41
N HIS A 37 8.36 24.18 1.73
CA HIS A 37 9.52 24.40 2.62
C HIS A 37 10.43 23.17 2.76
N ASP A 38 9.88 21.96 2.53
CA ASP A 38 10.59 20.69 2.76
C ASP A 38 11.10 20.02 1.48
N GLN A 39 11.18 20.75 0.37
CA GLN A 39 11.56 20.21 -0.94
C GLN A 39 12.91 19.48 -0.92
N GLN A 40 13.83 19.91 -0.07
CA GLN A 40 15.15 19.31 0.08
C GLN A 40 15.07 17.84 0.54
N THR A 41 14.03 17.48 1.28
CA THR A 41 13.86 16.10 1.79
C THR A 41 13.25 15.15 0.76
N LEU A 42 12.60 15.66 -0.30
CA LEU A 42 11.92 14.87 -1.32
C LEU A 42 12.84 13.88 -2.02
N SER A 43 14.06 14.32 -2.36
CA SER A 43 15.07 13.47 -3.01
C SER A 43 15.51 12.33 -2.11
N LEU A 44 15.68 12.60 -0.82
CA LEU A 44 16.05 11.60 0.19
C LEU A 44 14.90 10.59 0.37
N GLN A 45 13.65 11.06 0.50
CA GLN A 45 12.48 10.20 0.63
C GLN A 45 12.36 9.24 -0.57
N MET A 46 12.45 9.78 -1.79
CA MET A 46 12.39 8.99 -3.01
C MET A 46 13.53 7.97 -3.12
N ARG A 47 14.73 8.35 -2.72
CA ARG A 47 15.89 7.44 -2.68
C ARG A 47 15.63 6.28 -1.72
N THR A 48 15.22 6.56 -0.49
CA THR A 48 14.95 5.55 0.53
C THR A 48 13.84 4.59 0.10
N MET A 49 12.77 5.11 -0.54
CA MET A 49 11.69 4.27 -1.07
C MET A 49 12.18 3.35 -2.20
N ARG A 50 13.06 3.83 -3.09
CA ARG A 50 13.68 2.99 -4.13
C ARG A 50 14.53 1.89 -3.51
N GLU A 51 15.39 2.23 -2.57
CA GLU A 51 16.24 1.27 -1.86
C GLU A 51 15.40 0.21 -1.12
N TYR A 52 14.24 0.61 -0.58
CA TYR A 52 13.29 -0.34 0.02
C TYR A 52 12.68 -1.28 -1.03
N ALA A 53 12.22 -0.75 -2.16
CA ALA A 53 11.67 -1.54 -3.26
C ALA A 53 12.72 -2.52 -3.82
N ASP A 54 13.96 -2.07 -4.02
CA ASP A 54 15.05 -2.90 -4.50
C ASP A 54 15.36 -4.06 -3.55
N ARG A 55 15.42 -3.80 -2.24
CA ARG A 55 15.64 -4.85 -1.23
C ARG A 55 14.51 -5.89 -1.19
N ARG A 56 13.31 -5.50 -1.60
CA ARG A 56 12.15 -6.39 -1.71
C ARG A 56 12.08 -7.11 -3.06
N GLY A 57 12.96 -6.79 -4.01
CA GLY A 57 12.90 -7.31 -5.38
C GLY A 57 11.68 -6.81 -6.15
N TRP A 58 11.19 -5.60 -5.87
CA TRP A 58 10.04 -5.01 -6.53
C TRP A 58 10.47 -4.18 -7.73
N THR A 59 9.67 -4.21 -8.80
CA THR A 59 9.87 -3.37 -9.98
C THR A 59 9.12 -2.05 -9.81
N ILE A 60 9.81 -0.93 -9.98
CA ILE A 60 9.19 0.39 -9.90
C ILE A 60 8.45 0.68 -11.21
N ALA A 61 7.12 0.70 -11.16
CA ALA A 61 6.25 0.97 -12.30
C ALA A 61 5.87 2.45 -12.42
N ALA A 62 5.74 3.17 -11.30
CA ALA A 62 5.41 4.59 -11.27
C ALA A 62 6.12 5.31 -10.13
N GLN A 63 6.44 6.58 -10.33
CA GLN A 63 7.03 7.43 -9.30
C GLN A 63 6.37 8.80 -9.34
N ILE A 64 5.69 9.15 -8.26
CA ILE A 64 5.00 10.42 -8.10
C ILE A 64 5.69 11.25 -7.03
N LYS A 65 6.06 12.44 -7.40
CA LYS A 65 6.66 13.46 -6.54
C LYS A 65 5.77 14.67 -6.53
N GLU A 66 5.40 15.11 -5.35
CA GLU A 66 4.48 16.20 -5.19
C GLU A 66 5.05 17.24 -4.23
N VAL A 67 4.99 18.50 -4.65
CA VAL A 67 5.45 19.64 -3.86
C VAL A 67 4.31 20.60 -3.68
N GLY A 68 3.96 20.93 -2.45
CA GLY A 68 2.92 21.88 -2.10
C GLY A 68 1.62 21.23 -1.61
N SER A 69 0.58 22.06 -1.55
CA SER A 69 -0.77 21.65 -1.13
C SER A 69 -1.79 22.29 -2.08
N GLY A 70 -2.78 21.54 -2.55
CA GLY A 70 -3.85 22.11 -3.37
C GLY A 70 -4.47 21.16 -4.40
N ALA A 71 -5.12 21.71 -5.41
CA ALA A 71 -5.87 20.95 -6.42
C ALA A 71 -4.96 20.06 -7.31
N ALA A 72 -3.80 20.55 -7.70
CA ALA A 72 -2.82 19.79 -8.49
C ALA A 72 -2.34 18.50 -7.77
N THR A 73 -2.26 18.57 -6.44
CA THR A 73 -1.96 17.43 -5.56
C THR A 73 -2.98 16.30 -5.69
N ARG A 74 -4.20 16.61 -6.06
CA ARG A 74 -5.29 15.63 -6.22
C ARG A 74 -5.09 14.78 -7.46
N GLU A 75 -4.68 15.41 -8.56
CA GLU A 75 -4.52 14.75 -9.85
C GLU A 75 -3.39 13.73 -9.85
N LEU A 76 -2.27 14.05 -9.17
CA LEU A 76 -1.12 13.16 -9.12
C LEU A 76 -1.39 11.90 -8.30
N ARG A 77 -2.04 12.03 -7.13
CA ARG A 77 -2.47 10.86 -6.36
C ARG A 77 -3.51 10.04 -7.12
N GLU A 78 -4.47 10.71 -7.76
CA GLU A 78 -5.49 10.05 -8.56
C GLU A 78 -4.89 9.29 -9.75
N SER A 79 -3.83 9.79 -10.37
CA SER A 79 -3.12 9.06 -11.43
C SER A 79 -2.56 7.72 -10.93
N LEU A 80 -2.10 7.66 -9.68
CA LEU A 80 -1.61 6.42 -9.08
C LEU A 80 -2.76 5.46 -8.74
N LEU A 81 -3.89 5.97 -8.24
CA LEU A 81 -5.11 5.17 -8.04
C LEU A 81 -5.65 4.65 -9.38
N ALA A 82 -5.62 5.45 -10.43
CA ALA A 82 -5.97 5.02 -11.78
C ALA A 82 -5.06 3.89 -12.29
N ALA A 83 -3.75 3.96 -12.03
CA ALA A 83 -2.82 2.88 -12.34
C ALA A 83 -3.14 1.59 -11.55
N ALA A 84 -3.56 1.73 -10.30
CA ALA A 84 -4.04 0.60 -9.48
C ALA A 84 -5.30 -0.04 -10.09
N ARG A 85 -6.29 0.77 -10.48
CA ARG A 85 -7.52 0.31 -11.14
C ARG A 85 -7.23 -0.40 -12.47
N ARG A 86 -6.25 0.07 -13.23
CA ARG A 86 -5.79 -0.60 -14.47
C ARG A 86 -4.89 -1.80 -14.23
N ARG A 87 -4.64 -2.17 -12.96
CA ARG A 87 -3.75 -3.28 -12.58
C ARG A 87 -2.33 -3.13 -13.11
N GLU A 88 -1.85 -1.91 -13.21
CA GLU A 88 -0.47 -1.59 -13.63
C GLU A 88 0.50 -1.64 -12.45
N ILE A 89 -0.01 -1.54 -11.22
CA ILE A 89 0.74 -1.63 -9.97
C ILE A 89 0.10 -2.67 -9.03
N ASP A 90 0.92 -3.30 -8.22
CA ASP A 90 0.53 -4.30 -7.23
C ASP A 90 0.69 -3.76 -5.79
N VAL A 91 1.50 -2.72 -5.61
CA VAL A 91 1.80 -2.09 -4.31
C VAL A 91 1.88 -0.59 -4.47
N VAL A 92 1.28 0.16 -3.55
CA VAL A 92 1.53 1.59 -3.34
C VAL A 92 2.49 1.73 -2.16
N LEU A 93 3.63 2.38 -2.37
CA LEU A 93 4.62 2.67 -1.36
C LEU A 93 4.70 4.17 -1.12
N VAL A 94 4.43 4.58 0.11
CA VAL A 94 4.47 5.99 0.53
C VAL A 94 5.52 6.23 1.61
N TRP A 95 5.99 7.47 1.71
CA TRP A 95 6.88 7.85 2.79
C TRP A 95 6.16 7.92 4.13
N ARG A 96 4.98 8.59 4.17
CA ARG A 96 4.16 8.80 5.37
C ARG A 96 2.68 8.73 5.05
N LEU A 97 1.89 8.19 5.98
CA LEU A 97 0.43 8.09 5.85
C LEU A 97 -0.26 9.46 5.75
N ASP A 98 0.18 10.44 6.55
CA ASP A 98 -0.39 11.79 6.56
C ASP A 98 -0.13 12.57 5.24
N ARG A 99 0.76 12.07 4.42
CA ARG A 99 1.02 12.62 3.09
C ARG A 99 0.17 11.98 2.01
N TRP A 100 -0.34 10.78 2.27
CA TRP A 100 -1.27 10.08 1.38
C TRP A 100 -2.72 10.54 1.58
N GLY A 101 -3.26 10.42 2.79
CA GLY A 101 -4.61 10.85 3.15
C GLY A 101 -4.68 12.33 3.52
N ARG A 102 -5.82 12.96 3.28
CA ARG A 102 -6.12 14.34 3.70
C ARG A 102 -6.84 14.41 5.02
N SER A 103 -7.59 13.36 5.31
CA SER A 103 -8.29 13.11 6.55
C SER A 103 -8.20 11.63 6.86
N LEU A 104 -8.55 11.25 8.07
CA LEU A 104 -8.62 9.84 8.44
C LEU A 104 -9.62 9.09 7.56
N VAL A 105 -10.77 9.70 7.26
CA VAL A 105 -11.80 9.10 6.39
C VAL A 105 -11.26 8.89 4.97
N ASP A 106 -10.65 9.90 4.35
CA ASP A 106 -10.05 9.79 3.01
C ASP A 106 -8.96 8.71 2.97
N LEU A 107 -8.15 8.60 4.02
CA LEU A 107 -7.15 7.55 4.16
C LEU A 107 -7.79 6.16 4.17
N VAL A 108 -8.78 5.96 5.03
CA VAL A 108 -9.43 4.64 5.21
C VAL A 108 -10.19 4.23 3.95
N VAL A 109 -10.92 5.15 3.32
CA VAL A 109 -11.64 4.90 2.05
C VAL A 109 -10.67 4.51 0.93
N THR A 110 -9.55 5.22 0.78
CA THR A 110 -8.57 4.87 -0.26
C THR A 110 -7.82 3.57 0.02
N LEU A 111 -7.54 3.24 1.29
CA LEU A 111 -6.96 1.94 1.66
C LEU A 111 -7.93 0.79 1.39
N LYS A 112 -9.23 0.98 1.64
CA LYS A 112 -10.28 0.02 1.30
C LYS A 112 -10.33 -0.21 -0.22
N GLU A 113 -10.38 0.85 -1.02
CA GLU A 113 -10.36 0.77 -2.48
C GLU A 113 -9.14 -0.02 -2.99
N LEU A 114 -7.95 0.28 -2.50
CA LEU A 114 -6.74 -0.45 -2.88
C LEU A 114 -6.83 -1.94 -2.51
N ALA A 115 -7.36 -2.25 -1.33
CA ALA A 115 -7.55 -3.64 -0.89
C ALA A 115 -8.54 -4.41 -1.79
N GLU A 116 -9.66 -3.79 -2.19
CA GLU A 116 -10.64 -4.36 -3.12
C GLU A 116 -10.04 -4.59 -4.51
N LEU A 117 -9.15 -3.73 -4.96
CA LEU A 117 -8.39 -3.89 -6.19
C LEU A 117 -7.28 -4.96 -6.09
N GLY A 118 -7.02 -5.48 -4.89
CA GLY A 118 -5.91 -6.41 -4.63
C GLY A 118 -4.53 -5.74 -4.65
N VAL A 119 -4.48 -4.42 -4.51
CA VAL A 119 -3.26 -3.62 -4.43
C VAL A 119 -2.89 -3.41 -2.97
N SER A 120 -1.69 -3.80 -2.59
CA SER A 120 -1.19 -3.62 -1.23
C SER A 120 -0.69 -2.20 -0.99
N PHE A 121 -0.62 -1.81 0.28
CA PHE A 121 -0.15 -0.48 0.68
C PHE A 121 0.96 -0.60 1.72
N VAL A 122 2.00 0.22 1.58
CA VAL A 122 3.13 0.26 2.52
C VAL A 122 3.47 1.71 2.84
N SER A 123 3.60 2.02 4.14
CA SER A 123 4.14 3.28 4.63
C SER A 123 5.41 3.04 5.41
N LEU A 124 6.48 3.77 5.05
CA LEU A 124 7.80 3.52 5.64
C LEU A 124 7.93 4.05 7.08
N THR A 125 7.41 5.25 7.34
CA THR A 125 7.59 5.90 8.66
C THR A 125 6.75 5.28 9.76
N GLU A 126 5.55 4.82 9.44
CA GLU A 126 4.67 4.16 10.41
C GLU A 126 4.87 2.65 10.46
N ALA A 127 5.83 2.12 9.69
CA ALA A 127 6.08 0.68 9.56
C ALA A 127 4.80 -0.13 9.22
N LEU A 128 3.86 0.49 8.49
CA LEU A 128 2.65 -0.16 8.02
C LEU A 128 2.95 -0.92 6.73
N ASP A 129 2.77 -2.22 6.74
CA ASP A 129 3.01 -3.09 5.57
C ASP A 129 1.84 -4.05 5.36
N LEU A 130 0.92 -3.67 4.47
CA LEU A 130 -0.25 -4.47 4.12
C LEU A 130 0.08 -5.63 3.13
N THR A 131 1.32 -5.81 2.74
CA THR A 131 1.75 -7.00 1.98
C THR A 131 1.89 -8.24 2.88
N THR A 132 2.03 -8.03 4.19
CA THR A 132 2.19 -9.08 5.19
C THR A 132 0.84 -9.69 5.62
N PRO A 133 0.80 -10.92 6.14
CA PRO A 133 -0.43 -11.49 6.70
C PRO A 133 -1.05 -10.65 7.81
N THR A 134 -0.23 -10.12 8.72
CA THR A 134 -0.67 -9.23 9.81
C THR A 134 -1.24 -7.92 9.25
N GLY A 135 -0.56 -7.33 8.26
CA GLY A 135 -1.02 -6.12 7.60
C GLY A 135 -2.36 -6.33 6.86
N ARG A 136 -2.55 -7.48 6.21
CA ARG A 136 -3.84 -7.82 5.58
C ARG A 136 -4.98 -7.96 6.59
N ALA A 137 -4.71 -8.52 7.78
CA ALA A 137 -5.70 -8.55 8.86
C ALA A 137 -6.05 -7.13 9.33
N MET A 138 -5.07 -6.24 9.45
CA MET A 138 -5.31 -4.81 9.72
C MET A 138 -6.14 -4.14 8.64
N ALA A 139 -5.87 -4.40 7.35
CA ALA A 139 -6.67 -3.87 6.26
C ALA A 139 -8.14 -4.30 6.35
N GLY A 140 -8.41 -5.55 6.75
CA GLY A 140 -9.78 -6.02 7.01
C GLY A 140 -10.47 -5.27 8.14
N LEU A 141 -9.77 -4.96 9.23
CA LEU A 141 -10.31 -4.13 10.31
C LEU A 141 -10.58 -2.68 9.85
N LEU A 142 -9.67 -2.10 9.08
CA LEU A 142 -9.83 -0.76 8.52
C LEU A 142 -11.05 -0.67 7.58
N SER A 143 -11.35 -1.73 6.83
CA SER A 143 -12.54 -1.79 5.97
C SER A 143 -13.83 -1.69 6.77
N VAL A 144 -13.93 -2.35 7.93
CA VAL A 144 -15.08 -2.25 8.82
C VAL A 144 -15.25 -0.83 9.37
N PHE A 145 -14.16 -0.15 9.71
CA PHE A 145 -14.21 1.25 10.13
C PHE A 145 -14.62 2.18 8.97
N ALA A 146 -14.21 1.90 7.74
CA ALA A 146 -14.62 2.68 6.57
C ALA A 146 -16.13 2.60 6.36
N ASP A 147 -16.71 1.40 6.39
CA ASP A 147 -18.16 1.18 6.22
C ASP A 147 -18.95 1.93 7.29
N ASN A 148 -18.49 1.91 8.55
CA ASN A 148 -19.12 2.65 9.63
C ASN A 148 -18.98 4.18 9.47
N ALA A 149 -17.85 4.68 9.00
CA ALA A 149 -17.63 6.10 8.75
C ALA A 149 -18.48 6.63 7.59
N GLU A 150 -18.61 5.89 6.51
CA GLU A 150 -19.49 6.22 5.38
C GLU A 150 -20.96 6.26 5.82
N CYS A 151 -21.39 5.28 6.61
CA CYS A 151 -22.75 5.23 7.17
C CYS A 151 -23.03 6.44 8.07
N ALA A 152 -22.10 6.84 8.93
CA ALA A 152 -22.24 7.99 9.81
C ALA A 152 -22.32 9.31 9.03
N ILE A 153 -21.55 9.46 7.95
CA ILE A 153 -21.60 10.64 7.07
C ILE A 153 -22.94 10.71 6.33
N MET A 154 -23.44 9.60 5.81
CA MET A 154 -24.75 9.56 5.14
C MET A 154 -25.89 9.93 6.09
N GLN A 155 -25.84 9.46 7.33
CA GLN A 155 -26.86 9.79 8.35
C GLN A 155 -26.84 11.28 8.72
N SER A 156 -25.64 11.89 8.86
CA SER A 156 -25.53 13.32 9.16
C SER A 156 -26.05 14.22 8.04
N HIS A 157 -25.75 13.89 6.78
CA HIS A 157 -26.29 14.63 5.63
C HIS A 157 -27.80 14.46 5.45
N GLY A 158 -28.34 13.27 5.73
CA GLY A 158 -29.78 13.03 5.72
C GLY A 158 -30.53 13.82 6.78
N ALA A 159 -29.94 14.00 7.96
CA ALA A 159 -30.51 14.80 9.04
C ALA A 159 -30.50 16.31 8.73
N GLU A 160 -29.44 16.83 8.10
CA GLU A 160 -29.35 18.23 7.67
C GLU A 160 -30.39 18.57 6.58
N LEU A 161 -30.57 17.68 5.61
CA LEU A 161 -31.61 17.85 4.56
C LEU A 161 -33.02 17.82 5.12
N ALA A 162 -33.31 16.94 6.10
CA ALA A 162 -34.61 16.86 6.76
C ALA A 162 -34.91 18.12 7.61
N MET A 163 -33.89 18.71 8.25
CA MET A 163 -34.07 19.97 9.01
C MET A 163 -34.25 21.19 8.09
N ALA A 164 -33.61 21.20 6.92
CA ALA A 164 -33.78 22.27 5.94
C ALA A 164 -35.19 22.31 5.34
N ASP A 165 -35.78 21.14 5.11
CA ASP A 165 -37.15 21.02 4.59
C ASP A 165 -38.23 21.44 5.62
N MET A 166 -37.98 21.29 6.91
CA MET A 166 -38.88 21.70 7.98
C MET A 166 -38.81 23.20 8.29
N SER A 167 -37.77 23.92 7.86
CA SER A 167 -37.61 25.36 8.12
C SER A 167 -38.09 26.25 6.96
N GLY A 168 -38.62 25.64 5.88
CA GLY A 168 -39.07 26.34 4.68
C GLY A 168 -40.58 26.60 4.57
N THR A 169 -41.33 26.64 5.71
CA THR A 169 -42.78 26.97 5.72
C THR A 169 -43.03 28.30 6.45
#